data_a2895b96f7d5ba0cf9e39e371a5fd049
#
_entry.id   a2895b96f7d5ba0cf9e39e371a5fd049
#
_cell.length_a   1.000
_cell.length_b   1.000
_cell.length_c   1.000
_cell.angle_alpha   90.00
_cell.angle_beta   90.00
_cell.angle_gamma   90.00
#
_symmetry.space_group_name_H-M   'P 1'
#
loop_
_entity.id
_entity.type
_entity.pdbx_description
1 polymer ?
#
loop_
_entity_poly.entity_id
_entity_poly.type
_entity_poly.pdbx_seq_one_letter_code
_entity_poly.pdbx_strand_id
1 'polypeptide(L)'
;MKFSLKLLLWTMIVMAAAFGFSGFYFVNYVFERALDREAGQALDESSILKFAFETAALNVPAKYDVLQEDTTRQIASNLEAGGQDTGRMLRISDDQKQVLYAADGFTADDGLLLALDENTKTYRVIRLDDSYYIQTAARVEALDKSLYLETMRDVTEVFHDRATGFVVYRRVTVVILLLGTVLMHLISSWLTRPIRLLTRATKRMAAGDYDYRARLVSDDELGQLTADFNRMANALEDNIIKLEEEIRAREDFVGAFAHELKTPLTAIIGYADMLRSHRLDEEKSFMCANYIYTEGRRLETMSLRLLDIIVTKRQEIELQMVSAESLFFYLYDMYAAKKNMDFHFTYDEGMIRCDASLIKSVLINLLDNACKASEPGSRIDVDGYAVSEGYRFSVKDYGVGIQEEEVYKITKAFYMVDKSRSRSRNGAGLGLALCEEILLLHHSRLEIESEPGKGSCFSFVLPWEDGAPAAWRSDGEGGGEV
;
A
#
# COMPACT_ATOMS: atom_id res chain seq x y z
N MET A 1 5.42 18.03 15.87
CA MET A 1 5.39 18.80 14.59
C MET A 1 4.79 17.93 13.51
N LYS A 2 3.86 18.48 12.68
CA LYS A 2 3.27 17.78 11.52
C LYS A 2 4.35 17.51 10.47
N PHE A 3 4.26 16.41 9.74
CA PHE A 3 5.23 16.04 8.69
C PHE A 3 5.43 17.16 7.67
N SER A 4 4.34 17.80 7.22
CA SER A 4 4.36 18.95 6.31
C SER A 4 5.21 20.13 6.83
N LEU A 5 5.18 20.40 8.14
CA LEU A 5 5.96 21.49 8.73
C LEU A 5 7.45 21.13 8.83
N LYS A 6 7.80 19.87 9.08
CA LYS A 6 9.20 19.42 9.06
C LYS A 6 9.79 19.56 7.65
N LEU A 7 9.05 19.12 6.63
CA LEU A 7 9.49 19.21 5.25
C LEU A 7 9.72 20.67 4.83
N LEU A 8 8.77 21.57 5.16
CA LEU A 8 8.89 23.01 4.88
C LEU A 8 10.12 23.60 5.55
N LEU A 9 10.36 23.34 6.83
CA LEU A 9 11.51 23.90 7.55
C LEU A 9 12.84 23.42 6.96
N TRP A 10 12.99 22.13 6.65
CA TRP A 10 14.22 21.61 6.07
C TRP A 10 14.49 22.18 4.69
N THR A 11 13.48 22.26 3.82
CA THR A 11 13.66 22.85 2.48
C THR A 11 14.01 24.32 2.56
N MET A 12 13.39 25.08 3.49
CA MET A 12 13.72 26.51 3.69
C MET A 12 15.14 26.73 4.19
N ILE A 13 15.62 25.90 5.12
CA ILE A 13 17.02 25.98 5.61
C ILE A 13 17.99 25.71 4.48
N VAL A 14 17.75 24.67 3.69
CA VAL A 14 18.63 24.32 2.55
C VAL A 14 18.62 25.42 1.50
N MET A 15 17.45 25.96 1.14
CA MET A 15 17.35 27.08 0.19
C MET A 15 18.06 28.33 0.71
N ALA A 16 17.85 28.71 1.98
CA ALA A 16 18.50 29.89 2.56
C ALA A 16 20.03 29.76 2.57
N ALA A 17 20.54 28.56 2.92
CA ALA A 17 21.99 28.31 2.89
C ALA A 17 22.54 28.34 1.46
N ALA A 18 21.86 27.70 0.50
CA ALA A 18 22.28 27.65 -0.89
C ALA A 18 22.32 29.07 -1.53
N PHE A 19 21.24 29.81 -1.34
CA PHE A 19 21.21 31.20 -1.84
C PHE A 19 22.21 32.09 -1.10
N GLY A 20 22.33 31.98 0.23
CA GLY A 20 23.33 32.77 0.99
C GLY A 20 24.74 32.57 0.46
N PHE A 21 25.15 31.29 0.29
CA PHE A 21 26.48 30.98 -0.24
C PHE A 21 26.67 31.43 -1.69
N SER A 22 25.70 31.12 -2.56
CA SER A 22 25.75 31.48 -3.98
C SER A 22 25.84 32.99 -4.18
N GLY A 23 25.05 33.75 -3.42
CA GLY A 23 25.05 35.19 -3.53
C GLY A 23 26.32 35.83 -3.05
N PHE A 24 26.86 35.37 -1.93
CA PHE A 24 28.16 35.85 -1.43
C PHE A 24 29.25 35.57 -2.46
N TYR A 25 29.30 34.36 -2.99
CA TYR A 25 30.28 33.98 -4.00
C TYR A 25 30.13 34.83 -5.29
N PHE A 26 28.91 34.99 -5.80
CA PHE A 26 28.64 35.69 -7.03
C PHE A 26 29.02 37.18 -6.94
N VAL A 27 28.58 37.88 -5.89
CA VAL A 27 28.87 39.30 -5.71
C VAL A 27 30.39 39.53 -5.55
N ASN A 28 31.08 38.68 -4.78
CA ASN A 28 32.55 38.78 -4.66
C ASN A 28 33.28 38.47 -5.97
N TYR A 29 32.81 37.47 -6.73
CA TYR A 29 33.40 37.12 -8.02
C TYR A 29 33.30 38.29 -9.02
N VAL A 30 32.12 38.91 -9.10
CA VAL A 30 31.92 40.09 -9.96
C VAL A 30 32.81 41.27 -9.52
N PHE A 31 32.90 41.50 -8.21
CA PHE A 31 33.75 42.51 -7.64
C PHE A 31 35.24 42.27 -7.95
N GLU A 32 35.76 41.08 -7.72
CA GLU A 32 37.15 40.73 -8.01
C GLU A 32 37.47 40.95 -9.49
N ARG A 33 36.59 40.52 -10.38
CA ARG A 33 36.74 40.71 -11.83
C ARG A 33 36.72 42.19 -12.25
N ALA A 34 35.86 42.98 -11.61
CA ALA A 34 35.83 44.45 -11.88
C ALA A 34 37.10 45.10 -11.37
N LEU A 35 37.56 44.76 -10.18
CA LEU A 35 38.77 45.29 -9.58
C LEU A 35 40.03 44.92 -10.39
N ASP A 36 40.16 43.67 -10.80
CA ASP A 36 41.27 43.20 -11.65
C ASP A 36 41.31 43.95 -12.99
N ARG A 37 40.15 44.21 -13.58
CA ARG A 37 40.06 44.97 -14.83
C ARG A 37 40.54 46.42 -14.63
N GLU A 38 40.08 47.09 -13.57
CA GLU A 38 40.52 48.47 -13.26
C GLU A 38 42.00 48.51 -12.91
N ALA A 39 42.52 47.53 -12.20
CA ALA A 39 43.96 47.41 -11.90
C ALA A 39 44.79 47.20 -13.17
N GLY A 40 44.32 46.33 -14.08
CA GLY A 40 44.94 46.11 -15.38
C GLY A 40 44.99 47.38 -16.20
N GLN A 41 43.90 48.13 -16.28
CA GLN A 41 43.84 49.44 -16.99
C GLN A 41 44.75 50.46 -16.37
N ALA A 42 44.81 50.57 -15.01
CA ALA A 42 45.68 51.47 -14.32
C ALA A 42 47.18 51.19 -14.58
N LEU A 43 47.56 49.89 -14.63
CA LEU A 43 48.93 49.47 -14.94
C LEU A 43 49.29 49.72 -16.39
N ASP A 44 48.38 49.51 -17.34
CA ASP A 44 48.61 49.81 -18.77
C ASP A 44 48.73 51.29 -18.97
N GLU A 45 47.90 52.13 -18.36
CA GLU A 45 47.94 53.56 -18.39
C GLU A 45 49.25 54.10 -17.78
N SER A 46 49.65 53.54 -16.62
CA SER A 46 50.96 53.92 -16.01
C SER A 46 52.13 53.62 -16.96
N SER A 47 52.07 52.53 -17.74
CA SER A 47 53.08 52.17 -18.73
C SER A 47 53.14 53.18 -19.92
N ILE A 48 51.95 53.56 -20.39
CA ILE A 48 51.83 54.57 -21.45
C ILE A 48 52.40 55.90 -20.96
N LEU A 49 52.05 56.29 -19.74
CA LEU A 49 52.56 57.54 -19.15
C LEU A 49 54.08 57.53 -18.96
N LYS A 50 54.64 56.41 -18.49
CA LYS A 50 56.08 56.20 -18.40
C LYS A 50 56.76 56.48 -19.77
N PHE A 51 56.26 55.76 -20.82
CA PHE A 51 56.79 55.92 -22.18
C PHE A 51 56.63 57.36 -22.69
N ALA A 52 55.48 58.00 -22.47
CA ALA A 52 55.20 59.34 -22.87
C ALA A 52 56.15 60.36 -22.16
N PHE A 53 56.37 60.16 -20.86
CA PHE A 53 57.32 61.02 -20.10
C PHE A 53 58.73 60.82 -20.57
N GLU A 54 59.25 59.62 -20.76
CA GLU A 54 60.58 59.32 -21.28
C GLU A 54 60.76 59.91 -22.66
N THR A 55 59.76 59.79 -23.54
CA THR A 55 59.82 60.41 -24.89
C THR A 55 59.84 61.96 -24.84
N ALA A 56 59.00 62.55 -23.97
CA ALA A 56 58.98 64.00 -23.81
C ALA A 56 60.29 64.52 -23.24
N ALA A 57 60.93 63.80 -22.32
CA ALA A 57 62.25 64.16 -21.74
C ALA A 57 63.36 64.12 -22.77
N LEU A 58 63.30 63.15 -23.72
CA LEU A 58 64.31 63.09 -24.83
C LEU A 58 64.17 64.21 -25.82
N ASN A 59 63.01 64.84 -25.97
CA ASN A 59 62.77 65.98 -26.90
C ASN A 59 63.12 67.36 -26.31
N VAL A 60 63.65 67.37 -25.11
CA VAL A 60 64.14 68.64 -24.51
C VAL A 60 65.36 69.15 -25.31
N PRO A 61 65.45 70.45 -25.65
CA PRO A 61 66.55 70.98 -26.45
C PRO A 61 67.91 70.66 -25.86
N ALA A 62 68.83 70.09 -26.66
CA ALA A 62 70.19 69.62 -26.30
C ALA A 62 71.14 70.70 -25.64
N LYS A 63 70.62 71.81 -25.22
CA LYS A 63 71.32 72.86 -24.49
C LYS A 63 71.52 72.57 -22.99
N TYR A 64 70.81 71.55 -22.52
CA TYR A 64 70.80 71.08 -21.12
C TYR A 64 71.09 69.57 -21.03
N ASP A 65 72.31 69.24 -20.56
CA ASP A 65 72.67 67.80 -20.29
C ASP A 65 71.99 67.22 -19.06
N VAL A 66 71.19 67.99 -18.34
CA VAL A 66 70.48 67.61 -17.09
C VAL A 66 69.02 68.01 -17.17
N LEU A 67 68.15 67.16 -16.83
CA LEU A 67 66.72 67.42 -16.74
C LEU A 67 66.45 68.38 -15.56
N GLN A 68 66.00 69.62 -15.87
CA GLN A 68 65.69 70.67 -14.85
C GLN A 68 64.30 70.32 -14.20
N GLU A 69 64.17 70.72 -12.93
CA GLU A 69 62.90 70.47 -12.18
C GLU A 69 61.69 71.16 -12.82
N ASP A 70 61.87 72.42 -13.33
CA ASP A 70 60.80 73.14 -14.02
C ASP A 70 60.32 72.41 -15.28
N THR A 71 61.24 71.79 -16.02
CA THR A 71 60.91 70.97 -17.20
C THR A 71 60.17 69.71 -16.79
N THR A 72 60.59 69.04 -15.72
CA THR A 72 59.94 67.92 -15.17
C THR A 72 58.46 68.23 -14.79
N ARG A 73 58.28 69.38 -14.11
CA ARG A 73 56.95 69.89 -13.74
C ARG A 73 56.06 70.15 -14.96
N GLN A 74 56.64 70.77 -16.00
CA GLN A 74 55.94 71.13 -17.23
C GLN A 74 55.50 69.85 -18.01
N ILE A 75 56.39 68.87 -18.13
CA ILE A 75 56.05 67.58 -18.74
C ILE A 75 54.94 66.88 -17.94
N ALA A 76 55.04 66.79 -16.60
CA ALA A 76 54.07 66.18 -15.74
C ALA A 76 52.71 66.89 -15.87
N SER A 77 52.69 68.23 -15.82
CA SER A 77 51.44 69.00 -15.98
C SER A 77 50.75 68.74 -17.32
N ASN A 78 51.52 68.63 -18.41
CA ASN A 78 51.02 68.39 -19.76
C ASN A 78 50.42 66.95 -19.85
N LEU A 79 51.08 65.96 -19.23
CA LEU A 79 50.58 64.58 -19.16
C LEU A 79 49.31 64.43 -18.32
N GLU A 80 49.20 65.16 -17.24
CA GLU A 80 47.99 65.22 -16.42
C GLU A 80 46.85 65.90 -17.18
N ALA A 81 47.11 67.06 -17.83
CA ALA A 81 46.08 67.72 -18.61
C ALA A 81 45.54 66.91 -19.76
N GLY A 82 46.34 66.01 -20.37
CA GLY A 82 45.93 65.07 -21.37
C GLY A 82 45.02 63.91 -20.82
N GLY A 83 44.89 63.75 -19.50
CA GLY A 83 44.11 62.75 -18.84
C GLY A 83 43.00 63.25 -17.90
N GLN A 84 42.62 64.50 -17.99
CA GLN A 84 41.63 65.14 -17.11
C GLN A 84 40.23 64.43 -17.15
N ASP A 85 39.86 63.81 -18.28
CA ASP A 85 38.60 63.05 -18.43
C ASP A 85 38.61 61.70 -17.70
N THR A 86 39.79 61.25 -17.24
CA THR A 86 39.93 59.92 -16.63
C THR A 86 39.89 59.92 -15.08
N GLY A 87 39.79 61.07 -14.44
CA GLY A 87 39.86 61.22 -12.97
C GLY A 87 41.16 60.70 -12.35
N ARG A 88 42.22 60.68 -13.17
CA ARG A 88 43.55 60.24 -12.80
C ARG A 88 44.36 61.40 -12.18
N MET A 89 45.06 61.09 -11.10
CA MET A 89 46.02 62.00 -10.47
C MET A 89 47.44 61.46 -10.69
N LEU A 90 48.39 62.36 -10.92
CA LEU A 90 49.79 62.07 -11.21
C LEU A 90 50.69 62.65 -10.15
N ARG A 91 51.71 61.90 -9.70
CA ARG A 91 52.82 62.40 -8.87
C ARG A 91 54.13 61.92 -9.49
N ILE A 92 55.11 62.85 -9.50
CA ILE A 92 56.49 62.55 -9.90
C ILE A 92 57.41 62.91 -8.73
N SER A 93 58.29 61.98 -8.39
CA SER A 93 59.27 62.10 -7.32
C SER A 93 60.65 61.75 -7.84
N ASP A 94 61.70 62.34 -7.23
CA ASP A 94 63.11 62.03 -7.53
C ASP A 94 63.53 60.67 -6.86
N ASP A 95 64.81 60.33 -7.05
CA ASP A 95 65.41 59.12 -6.48
C ASP A 95 65.51 59.18 -4.93
N GLN A 96 65.45 60.37 -4.36
CA GLN A 96 65.37 60.61 -2.91
C GLN A 96 63.94 60.68 -2.42
N LYS A 97 62.96 60.44 -3.30
CA LYS A 97 61.52 60.52 -3.04
C LYS A 97 61.01 61.92 -2.71
N GLN A 98 61.75 62.94 -3.09
CA GLN A 98 61.25 64.34 -3.03
C GLN A 98 60.24 64.55 -4.16
N VAL A 99 59.08 65.09 -3.80
CA VAL A 99 57.99 65.33 -4.78
C VAL A 99 58.35 66.51 -5.64
N LEU A 100 58.56 66.29 -6.94
CA LEU A 100 58.80 67.28 -7.92
C LEU A 100 57.51 67.88 -8.50
N TYR A 101 56.50 67.01 -8.64
CA TYR A 101 55.15 67.36 -9.09
C TYR A 101 54.12 66.49 -8.43
N ALA A 102 53.03 67.06 -8.04
CA ALA A 102 51.86 66.32 -7.62
C ALA A 102 50.59 67.01 -8.10
N ALA A 103 49.65 66.22 -8.62
CA ALA A 103 48.32 66.66 -8.97
C ALA A 103 47.54 67.08 -7.72
N ASP A 104 46.60 68.01 -7.90
CA ASP A 104 45.69 68.39 -6.81
C ASP A 104 44.88 67.15 -6.28
N GLY A 105 44.95 66.91 -4.98
CA GLY A 105 44.25 65.76 -4.33
C GLY A 105 45.07 64.48 -4.27
N PHE A 106 46.32 64.41 -4.78
CA PHE A 106 47.20 63.27 -4.63
C PHE A 106 47.74 63.18 -3.19
N THR A 107 47.16 62.25 -2.40
CA THR A 107 47.46 62.19 -0.95
C THR A 107 48.03 60.80 -0.52
N ALA A 108 48.49 59.99 -1.47
CA ALA A 108 49.06 58.67 -1.13
C ALA A 108 50.42 58.77 -0.43
N ASP A 109 50.68 57.87 0.50
CA ASP A 109 52.00 57.74 1.13
C ASP A 109 53.03 57.06 0.18
N ASP A 110 54.31 57.07 0.58
CA ASP A 110 55.43 56.52 -0.22
C ASP A 110 55.56 54.99 -0.07
N GLY A 111 54.59 54.30 0.55
CA GLY A 111 54.67 52.85 0.84
C GLY A 111 54.80 51.97 -0.41
N LEU A 112 54.23 52.40 -1.56
CA LEU A 112 54.36 51.68 -2.83
C LEU A 112 55.76 51.87 -3.42
N LEU A 113 56.37 53.07 -3.29
CA LEU A 113 57.70 53.34 -3.76
C LEU A 113 58.79 52.54 -3.02
N LEU A 114 58.51 52.15 -1.77
CA LEU A 114 59.43 51.34 -0.96
C LEU A 114 59.40 49.85 -1.40
N ALA A 115 58.35 49.41 -2.05
CA ALA A 115 58.13 48.05 -2.54
C ALA A 115 58.50 47.88 -4.06
N LEU A 116 58.89 48.94 -4.74
CA LEU A 116 59.26 48.88 -6.17
C LEU A 116 60.60 48.17 -6.34
N ASP A 117 60.58 47.06 -7.10
CA ASP A 117 61.75 46.39 -7.64
C ASP A 117 61.98 46.84 -9.10
N GLU A 118 63.23 46.78 -9.56
CA GLU A 118 63.69 47.43 -10.82
C GLU A 118 62.87 47.05 -12.09
N ASN A 119 62.08 45.97 -12.06
CA ASN A 119 61.34 45.55 -13.24
C ASN A 119 59.85 45.18 -12.97
N THR A 120 59.33 45.53 -11.80
CA THR A 120 57.98 45.08 -11.39
C THR A 120 56.95 46.19 -11.48
N LYS A 121 55.93 46.03 -12.30
CA LYS A 121 54.74 46.88 -12.27
C LYS A 121 53.93 46.50 -11.01
N THR A 122 53.84 47.43 -10.07
CA THR A 122 53.19 47.16 -8.80
C THR A 122 52.03 48.13 -8.62
N TYR A 123 50.96 47.65 -8.17
CA TYR A 123 49.81 48.43 -7.75
C TYR A 123 49.37 48.05 -6.33
N ARG A 124 48.72 49.01 -5.67
CA ARG A 124 48.00 48.72 -4.42
C ARG A 124 46.66 49.44 -4.42
N VAL A 125 45.70 48.87 -3.70
CA VAL A 125 44.43 49.53 -3.43
C VAL A 125 44.55 50.25 -2.10
N ILE A 126 44.27 51.54 -2.08
CA ILE A 126 44.29 52.36 -0.89
C ILE A 126 42.91 52.96 -0.64
N ARG A 127 42.56 53.11 0.64
CA ARG A 127 41.36 53.85 1.05
C ARG A 127 41.79 55.18 1.66
N LEU A 128 41.25 56.24 1.09
CA LEU A 128 41.47 57.62 1.60
C LEU A 128 40.06 58.17 1.89
N ASP A 129 39.82 58.48 3.16
CA ASP A 129 38.49 58.86 3.65
C ASP A 129 37.41 57.87 3.24
N ASP A 130 36.51 58.25 2.37
CA ASP A 130 35.39 57.44 1.88
C ASP A 130 35.59 56.93 0.45
N SER A 131 36.76 57.22 -0.16
CA SER A 131 37.05 56.83 -1.54
C SER A 131 38.15 55.78 -1.61
N TYR A 132 38.08 54.95 -2.65
CA TYR A 132 39.04 53.87 -2.92
C TYR A 132 39.81 54.19 -4.18
N TYR A 133 41.13 54.07 -4.12
CA TYR A 133 42.01 54.36 -5.23
C TYR A 133 42.95 53.20 -5.55
N ILE A 134 43.20 52.95 -6.82
CA ILE A 134 44.33 52.16 -7.30
C ILE A 134 45.51 53.06 -7.49
N GLN A 135 46.54 52.89 -6.68
CA GLN A 135 47.82 53.54 -6.84
C GLN A 135 48.76 52.64 -7.64
N THR A 136 49.37 53.16 -8.70
CA THR A 136 50.42 52.45 -9.42
C THR A 136 51.73 53.25 -9.28
N ALA A 137 52.90 52.61 -9.44
CA ALA A 137 54.19 53.23 -9.43
C ALA A 137 55.05 52.56 -10.50
N ALA A 138 55.84 53.44 -11.22
CA ALA A 138 56.81 53.03 -12.24
C ALA A 138 58.09 53.84 -12.13
N ARG A 139 59.24 53.22 -12.30
CA ARG A 139 60.50 53.90 -12.43
C ARG A 139 60.66 54.41 -13.86
N VAL A 140 60.99 55.66 -14.02
CA VAL A 140 61.18 56.36 -15.28
C VAL A 140 62.65 56.81 -15.38
N GLU A 141 63.26 56.49 -16.48
CA GLU A 141 64.68 57.00 -16.76
C GLU A 141 64.62 58.14 -17.76
N ALA A 142 65.08 59.30 -17.34
CA ALA A 142 65.01 60.51 -18.13
C ALA A 142 66.36 61.24 -18.12
N LEU A 143 67.10 61.15 -19.22
CA LEU A 143 68.42 61.70 -19.38
C LEU A 143 69.41 61.15 -18.31
N ASP A 144 69.76 61.97 -17.34
CA ASP A 144 70.66 61.66 -16.23
C ASP A 144 70.02 61.34 -14.91
N LYS A 145 68.65 61.29 -14.86
CA LYS A 145 67.89 61.12 -13.63
C LYS A 145 66.95 59.87 -13.69
N SER A 146 66.92 59.15 -12.60
CA SER A 146 65.88 58.19 -12.30
C SER A 146 64.79 58.88 -11.50
N LEU A 147 63.56 58.80 -12.00
CA LEU A 147 62.40 59.40 -11.39
C LEU A 147 61.34 58.29 -11.08
N TYR A 148 60.48 58.59 -10.17
CA TYR A 148 59.29 57.73 -9.88
C TYR A 148 58.02 58.43 -10.36
N LEU A 149 57.26 57.72 -11.22
CA LEU A 149 55.98 58.17 -11.70
C LEU A 149 54.91 57.34 -10.99
N GLU A 150 54.04 58.00 -10.29
CA GLU A 150 52.91 57.37 -9.59
C GLU A 150 51.62 57.91 -10.15
N THR A 151 50.63 57.01 -10.28
CA THR A 151 49.27 57.42 -10.62
C THR A 151 48.29 56.95 -9.56
N MET A 152 47.23 57.70 -9.33
CA MET A 152 46.09 57.35 -8.56
C MET A 152 44.85 57.42 -9.42
N ARG A 153 44.09 56.38 -9.45
CA ARG A 153 42.77 56.24 -10.13
C ARG A 153 41.67 55.92 -9.14
N ASP A 154 40.58 56.69 -9.19
CA ASP A 154 39.42 56.46 -8.36
C ASP A 154 38.69 55.20 -8.81
N VAL A 155 38.45 54.26 -7.88
CA VAL A 155 37.73 53.05 -8.09
C VAL A 155 36.61 52.86 -7.03
N THR A 156 36.19 53.94 -6.42
CA THR A 156 35.13 53.97 -5.39
C THR A 156 33.85 53.37 -5.90
N GLU A 157 33.52 53.58 -7.18
CA GLU A 157 32.34 53.05 -7.83
C GLU A 157 32.34 51.52 -7.78
N VAL A 158 33.47 50.85 -7.99
CA VAL A 158 33.57 49.36 -7.93
C VAL A 158 33.23 48.85 -6.54
N PHE A 159 33.64 49.53 -5.48
CA PHE A 159 33.31 49.18 -4.10
C PHE A 159 31.86 49.48 -3.76
N HIS A 160 31.33 50.61 -4.29
CA HIS A 160 29.90 50.95 -4.14
C HIS A 160 29.00 49.95 -4.84
N ASP A 161 29.36 49.51 -6.04
CA ASP A 161 28.66 48.49 -6.81
C ASP A 161 28.62 47.15 -6.06
N ARG A 162 29.73 46.76 -5.40
CA ARG A 162 29.75 45.61 -4.53
C ARG A 162 28.74 45.73 -3.38
N ALA A 163 28.75 46.87 -2.68
CA ALA A 163 27.82 47.11 -1.55
C ALA A 163 26.37 47.09 -2.03
N THR A 164 26.08 47.77 -3.14
CA THR A 164 24.77 47.80 -3.79
C THR A 164 24.35 46.40 -4.26
N GLY A 165 25.29 45.65 -4.85
CA GLY A 165 25.09 44.26 -5.25
C GLY A 165 24.61 43.37 -4.11
N PHE A 166 25.20 43.47 -2.92
CA PHE A 166 24.73 42.76 -1.73
C PHE A 166 23.32 43.18 -1.30
N VAL A 167 22.97 44.46 -1.36
CA VAL A 167 21.62 44.93 -1.01
C VAL A 167 20.58 44.41 -1.98
N VAL A 168 20.83 44.49 -3.27
CA VAL A 168 19.94 43.98 -4.32
C VAL A 168 19.78 42.47 -4.17
N TYR A 169 20.90 41.74 -4.06
CA TYR A 169 20.88 40.30 -3.88
C TYR A 169 20.06 39.87 -2.65
N ARG A 170 20.27 40.55 -1.51
CA ARG A 170 19.50 40.28 -0.28
C ARG A 170 18.00 40.46 -0.49
N ARG A 171 17.58 41.54 -1.17
CA ARG A 171 16.16 41.81 -1.45
C ARG A 171 15.57 40.71 -2.32
N VAL A 172 16.25 40.33 -3.41
CA VAL A 172 15.82 39.27 -4.32
C VAL A 172 15.72 37.93 -3.58
N THR A 173 16.71 37.58 -2.77
CA THR A 173 16.74 36.36 -1.98
C THR A 173 15.55 36.28 -1.02
N VAL A 174 15.21 37.37 -0.32
CA VAL A 174 14.06 37.43 0.59
C VAL A 174 12.73 37.16 -0.18
N VAL A 175 12.58 37.80 -1.34
CA VAL A 175 11.38 37.59 -2.18
C VAL A 175 11.27 36.13 -2.63
N ILE A 176 12.37 35.52 -3.11
CA ILE A 176 12.39 34.11 -3.55
C ILE A 176 12.07 33.18 -2.38
N LEU A 177 12.62 33.42 -1.20
CA LEU A 177 12.33 32.63 0.00
C LEU A 177 10.85 32.72 0.42
N LEU A 178 10.25 33.92 0.33
CA LEU A 178 8.81 34.08 0.62
C LEU A 178 7.94 33.32 -0.39
N LEU A 179 8.22 33.47 -1.69
CA LEU A 179 7.51 32.72 -2.74
C LEU A 179 7.70 31.21 -2.58
N GLY A 180 8.93 30.77 -2.31
CA GLY A 180 9.25 29.37 -2.05
C GLY A 180 8.49 28.80 -0.84
N THR A 181 8.34 29.61 0.22
CA THR A 181 7.56 29.20 1.41
C THR A 181 6.10 28.95 1.05
N VAL A 182 5.47 29.87 0.30
CA VAL A 182 4.08 29.73 -0.13
C VAL A 182 3.92 28.50 -1.03
N LEU A 183 4.78 28.36 -2.03
CA LEU A 183 4.74 27.24 -2.97
C LEU A 183 4.93 25.90 -2.24
N MET A 184 5.93 25.84 -1.36
CA MET A 184 6.20 24.62 -0.58
C MET A 184 5.06 24.28 0.38
N HIS A 185 4.38 25.27 0.94
CA HIS A 185 3.18 25.04 1.75
C HIS A 185 2.04 24.43 0.93
N LEU A 186 1.80 24.92 -0.27
CA LEU A 186 0.79 24.37 -1.19
C LEU A 186 1.11 22.93 -1.59
N ILE A 187 2.33 22.67 -2.04
CA ILE A 187 2.80 21.33 -2.44
C ILE A 187 2.70 20.36 -1.25
N SER A 188 3.21 20.76 -0.09
CA SER A 188 3.17 19.91 1.11
C SER A 188 1.75 19.60 1.57
N SER A 189 0.82 20.56 1.49
CA SER A 189 -0.59 20.33 1.85
C SER A 189 -1.29 19.42 0.85
N TRP A 190 -1.00 19.56 -0.44
CA TRP A 190 -1.54 18.73 -1.51
C TRP A 190 -1.04 17.27 -1.38
N LEU A 191 0.26 17.06 -1.22
CA LEU A 191 0.88 15.75 -1.10
C LEU A 191 0.47 14.98 0.18
N THR A 192 0.24 15.70 1.29
CA THR A 192 -0.14 15.06 2.57
C THR A 192 -1.63 14.82 2.73
N ARG A 193 -2.48 15.35 1.85
CA ARG A 193 -3.94 15.18 1.92
C ARG A 193 -4.39 13.73 1.77
N PRO A 194 -3.95 12.95 0.75
CA PRO A 194 -4.27 11.52 0.62
C PRO A 194 -3.85 10.70 1.83
N ILE A 195 -2.63 10.92 2.34
CA ILE A 195 -2.10 10.22 3.51
C ILE A 195 -2.99 10.44 4.76
N ARG A 196 -3.48 11.67 4.96
CA ARG A 196 -4.39 11.98 6.08
C ARG A 196 -5.74 11.31 5.93
N LEU A 197 -6.26 11.19 4.70
CA LEU A 197 -7.51 10.48 4.44
C LEU A 197 -7.34 8.99 4.72
N LEU A 198 -6.27 8.38 4.24
CA LEU A 198 -5.96 6.98 4.48
C LEU A 198 -5.75 6.68 5.98
N THR A 199 -5.02 7.56 6.69
CA THR A 199 -4.86 7.44 8.16
C THR A 199 -6.20 7.50 8.91
N ARG A 200 -7.16 8.32 8.45
CA ARG A 200 -8.50 8.38 9.04
C ARG A 200 -9.28 7.10 8.75
N ALA A 201 -9.20 6.58 7.52
CA ALA A 201 -9.84 5.33 7.14
C ALA A 201 -9.34 4.17 8.00
N THR A 202 -8.01 4.04 8.16
CA THR A 202 -7.39 3.03 9.02
C THR A 202 -7.86 3.13 10.47
N LYS A 203 -7.99 4.35 11.02
CA LYS A 203 -8.47 4.55 12.39
C LYS A 203 -9.94 4.19 12.56
N ARG A 204 -10.79 4.47 11.57
CA ARG A 204 -12.21 4.06 11.60
C ARG A 204 -12.34 2.56 11.55
N MET A 205 -11.59 1.90 10.67
CA MET A 205 -11.55 0.45 10.57
C MET A 205 -11.07 -0.21 11.87
N ALA A 206 -10.03 0.33 12.51
CA ALA A 206 -9.56 -0.12 13.82
C ALA A 206 -10.59 0.09 14.96
N ALA A 207 -11.52 1.01 14.78
CA ALA A 207 -12.64 1.25 15.71
C ALA A 207 -13.88 0.40 15.41
N GLY A 208 -13.80 -0.56 14.46
CA GLY A 208 -14.90 -1.47 14.12
C GLY A 208 -15.79 -1.01 12.96
N ASP A 209 -15.46 0.09 12.30
CA ASP A 209 -16.23 0.59 11.15
C ASP A 209 -15.65 -0.01 9.86
N TYR A 210 -16.00 -1.26 9.60
CA TYR A 210 -15.44 -2.06 8.48
C TYR A 210 -16.06 -1.72 7.13
N ASP A 211 -17.21 -1.06 7.09
CA ASP A 211 -17.88 -0.61 5.87
C ASP A 211 -17.25 0.66 5.28
N TYR A 212 -16.44 1.38 6.06
CA TYR A 212 -15.81 2.60 5.60
C TYR A 212 -14.75 2.35 4.53
N ARG A 213 -14.82 3.14 3.43
CA ARG A 213 -13.81 3.11 2.35
C ARG A 213 -13.11 4.47 2.23
N ALA A 214 -11.81 4.42 1.96
CA ALA A 214 -11.03 5.61 1.69
C ALA A 214 -11.35 6.14 0.28
N ARG A 215 -11.59 7.47 0.17
CA ARG A 215 -11.84 8.08 -1.14
C ARG A 215 -10.55 8.14 -1.96
N LEU A 216 -10.60 7.66 -3.20
CA LEU A 216 -9.53 7.81 -4.18
C LEU A 216 -9.40 9.30 -4.56
N VAL A 217 -8.24 9.90 -4.35
CA VAL A 217 -8.00 11.34 -4.56
C VAL A 217 -6.83 11.59 -5.51
N SER A 218 -6.05 10.57 -5.81
CA SER A 218 -4.87 10.62 -6.66
C SER A 218 -4.81 9.38 -7.55
N ASP A 219 -4.18 9.50 -8.73
CA ASP A 219 -3.94 8.40 -9.66
C ASP A 219 -2.46 7.93 -9.64
N ASP A 220 -1.70 8.36 -8.64
CA ASP A 220 -0.31 7.99 -8.40
C ASP A 220 -0.17 6.80 -7.43
N GLU A 221 1.04 6.59 -6.89
CA GLU A 221 1.33 5.52 -5.92
C GLU A 221 0.45 5.63 -4.65
N LEU A 222 0.03 6.84 -4.27
CA LEU A 222 -0.89 7.04 -3.15
C LEU A 222 -2.31 6.65 -3.51
N GLY A 223 -2.72 6.84 -4.76
CA GLY A 223 -3.98 6.34 -5.30
C GLY A 223 -4.01 4.81 -5.32
N GLN A 224 -2.94 4.18 -5.79
CA GLN A 224 -2.79 2.73 -5.76
C GLN A 224 -2.83 2.18 -4.32
N LEU A 225 -2.11 2.79 -3.39
CA LEU A 225 -2.17 2.43 -1.96
C LEU A 225 -3.58 2.55 -1.39
N THR A 226 -4.35 3.56 -1.82
CA THR A 226 -5.75 3.72 -1.39
C THR A 226 -6.64 2.61 -1.95
N ALA A 227 -6.43 2.21 -3.21
CA ALA A 227 -7.15 1.09 -3.83
C ALA A 227 -6.82 -0.24 -3.14
N ASP A 228 -5.55 -0.48 -2.82
CA ASP A 228 -5.10 -1.68 -2.10
C ASP A 228 -5.68 -1.74 -0.69
N PHE A 229 -5.70 -0.62 0.02
CA PHE A 229 -6.38 -0.50 1.31
C PHE A 229 -7.87 -0.86 1.22
N ASN A 230 -8.58 -0.35 0.19
CA ASN A 230 -9.99 -0.65 0.00
C ASN A 230 -10.23 -2.13 -0.33
N ARG A 231 -9.35 -2.77 -1.12
CA ARG A 231 -9.40 -4.23 -1.38
C ARG A 231 -9.23 -5.04 -0.10
N MET A 232 -8.25 -4.66 0.74
CA MET A 232 -8.06 -5.29 2.05
C MET A 232 -9.29 -5.08 2.95
N ALA A 233 -9.90 -3.89 2.94
CA ALA A 233 -11.10 -3.58 3.68
C ALA A 233 -12.28 -4.46 3.26
N ASN A 234 -12.50 -4.67 1.94
CA ASN A 234 -13.53 -5.56 1.41
C ASN A 234 -13.31 -7.01 1.89
N ALA A 235 -12.09 -7.52 1.74
CA ALA A 235 -11.77 -8.88 2.16
C ALA A 235 -11.97 -9.10 3.68
N LEU A 236 -11.66 -8.08 4.48
CA LEU A 236 -11.88 -8.14 5.93
C LEU A 236 -13.36 -8.13 6.28
N GLU A 237 -14.16 -7.28 5.65
CA GLU A 237 -15.62 -7.21 5.84
C GLU A 237 -16.27 -8.54 5.45
N ASP A 238 -15.95 -9.10 4.27
CA ASP A 238 -16.43 -10.40 3.81
C ASP A 238 -16.11 -11.53 4.81
N ASN A 239 -14.89 -11.51 5.37
CA ASN A 239 -14.48 -12.50 6.37
C ASN A 239 -15.23 -12.34 7.70
N ILE A 240 -15.51 -11.11 8.12
CA ILE A 240 -16.29 -10.84 9.33
C ILE A 240 -17.72 -11.33 9.14
N ILE A 241 -18.35 -11.02 8.01
CA ILE A 241 -19.72 -11.48 7.70
C ILE A 241 -19.78 -13.02 7.73
N LYS A 242 -18.85 -13.70 7.08
CA LYS A 242 -18.77 -15.17 7.10
C LYS A 242 -18.60 -15.72 8.52
N LEU A 243 -17.73 -15.09 9.31
CA LEU A 243 -17.51 -15.52 10.69
C LEU A 243 -18.76 -15.34 11.57
N GLU A 244 -19.48 -14.22 11.38
CA GLU A 244 -20.75 -13.98 12.08
C GLU A 244 -21.83 -15.00 11.69
N GLU A 245 -21.90 -15.36 10.40
CA GLU A 245 -22.81 -16.42 9.92
C GLU A 245 -22.45 -17.78 10.52
N GLU A 246 -21.17 -18.13 10.58
CA GLU A 246 -20.70 -19.37 11.21
C GLU A 246 -21.01 -19.40 12.73
N ILE A 247 -20.78 -18.28 13.43
CA ILE A 247 -21.10 -18.17 14.86
C ILE A 247 -22.61 -18.37 15.07
N ARG A 248 -23.45 -17.69 14.29
CA ARG A 248 -24.90 -17.81 14.37
C ARG A 248 -25.37 -19.23 14.10
N ALA A 249 -24.86 -19.87 13.04
CA ALA A 249 -25.18 -21.26 12.73
C ALA A 249 -24.79 -22.21 13.89
N ARG A 250 -23.65 -21.94 14.54
CA ARG A 250 -23.20 -22.72 15.71
C ARG A 250 -24.09 -22.48 16.94
N GLU A 251 -24.52 -21.24 17.18
CA GLU A 251 -25.44 -20.92 18.29
C GLU A 251 -26.81 -21.58 18.07
N ASP A 252 -27.36 -21.50 16.86
CA ASP A 252 -28.61 -22.14 16.47
C ASP A 252 -28.54 -23.67 16.65
N PHE A 253 -27.40 -24.27 16.24
CA PHE A 253 -27.16 -25.71 16.43
C PHE A 253 -27.18 -26.12 17.92
N VAL A 254 -26.43 -25.37 18.76
CA VAL A 254 -26.39 -25.67 20.21
C VAL A 254 -27.74 -25.46 20.87
N GLY A 255 -28.48 -24.42 20.48
CA GLY A 255 -29.82 -24.15 20.96
C GLY A 255 -30.81 -25.24 20.62
N ALA A 256 -30.82 -25.72 19.36
CA ALA A 256 -31.64 -26.81 18.89
C ALA A 256 -31.33 -28.15 19.63
N PHE A 257 -30.03 -28.43 19.79
CA PHE A 257 -29.55 -29.61 20.51
C PHE A 257 -30.04 -29.61 21.97
N ALA A 258 -29.84 -28.50 22.69
CA ALA A 258 -30.29 -28.38 24.08
C ALA A 258 -31.81 -28.59 24.20
N HIS A 259 -32.59 -28.08 23.25
CA HIS A 259 -34.05 -28.25 23.23
C HIS A 259 -34.46 -29.71 22.98
N GLU A 260 -33.83 -30.37 22.02
CA GLU A 260 -34.13 -31.78 21.70
C GLU A 260 -33.66 -32.78 22.78
N LEU A 261 -32.63 -32.42 23.57
CA LEU A 261 -32.24 -33.18 24.78
C LEU A 261 -33.20 -32.98 25.93
N LYS A 262 -33.71 -31.78 26.16
CA LYS A 262 -34.56 -31.43 27.29
C LYS A 262 -35.87 -32.26 27.30
N THR A 263 -36.45 -32.44 26.12
CA THR A 263 -37.75 -33.13 25.98
C THR A 263 -37.72 -34.57 26.45
N PRO A 264 -36.86 -35.49 25.92
CA PRO A 264 -36.77 -36.86 26.38
C PRO A 264 -36.29 -36.97 27.83
N LEU A 265 -35.36 -36.11 28.26
CA LEU A 265 -34.89 -36.12 29.65
C LEU A 265 -36.00 -35.76 30.63
N THR A 266 -36.86 -34.81 30.30
CA THR A 266 -38.02 -34.44 31.10
C THR A 266 -39.03 -35.62 31.19
N ALA A 267 -39.24 -36.34 30.08
CA ALA A 267 -40.10 -37.52 30.05
C ALA A 267 -39.53 -38.65 30.92
N ILE A 268 -38.26 -38.96 30.80
CA ILE A 268 -37.56 -39.97 31.62
C ILE A 268 -37.71 -39.65 33.12
N ILE A 269 -37.40 -38.39 33.49
CA ILE A 269 -37.53 -37.96 34.89
C ILE A 269 -38.96 -38.03 35.39
N GLY A 270 -39.95 -37.62 34.56
CA GLY A 270 -41.36 -37.70 34.93
C GLY A 270 -41.88 -39.11 35.13
N TYR A 271 -41.59 -40.05 34.23
CA TYR A 271 -41.97 -41.43 34.37
C TYR A 271 -41.20 -42.11 35.50
N ALA A 272 -39.95 -41.81 35.73
CA ALA A 272 -39.14 -42.28 36.85
C ALA A 272 -39.75 -41.81 38.21
N ASP A 273 -40.19 -40.55 38.26
CA ASP A 273 -40.81 -39.95 39.46
C ASP A 273 -42.17 -40.59 39.72
N MET A 274 -42.96 -40.85 38.68
CA MET A 274 -44.25 -41.67 38.84
C MET A 274 -43.98 -43.01 39.43
N LEU A 275 -42.99 -43.77 38.95
CA LEU A 275 -42.60 -45.07 39.51
C LEU A 275 -42.14 -45.00 40.96
N ARG A 276 -41.44 -43.88 41.33
CA ARG A 276 -40.92 -43.66 42.67
C ARG A 276 -42.00 -43.24 43.67
N SER A 277 -42.91 -42.33 43.23
CA SER A 277 -43.80 -41.60 44.13
C SER A 277 -45.19 -42.26 44.28
N HIS A 278 -45.58 -43.12 43.36
CA HIS A 278 -46.93 -43.78 43.35
C HIS A 278 -46.84 -45.31 43.36
N ARG A 279 -47.75 -45.94 44.06
CA ARG A 279 -47.98 -47.37 43.88
C ARG A 279 -48.80 -47.58 42.62
N LEU A 280 -48.15 -48.00 41.55
CA LEU A 280 -48.78 -48.29 40.25
C LEU A 280 -49.12 -49.77 40.16
N ASP A 281 -50.14 -50.09 39.38
CA ASP A 281 -50.41 -51.48 38.95
C ASP A 281 -49.27 -51.93 37.99
N GLU A 282 -49.21 -53.26 37.77
CA GLU A 282 -48.16 -53.91 37.00
C GLU A 282 -48.09 -53.34 35.54
N GLU A 283 -49.28 -53.14 34.94
CA GLU A 283 -49.41 -52.63 33.59
C GLU A 283 -48.82 -51.17 33.46
N LYS A 284 -49.19 -50.27 34.38
CA LYS A 284 -48.68 -48.87 34.42
C LYS A 284 -47.19 -48.80 34.76
N SER A 285 -46.74 -49.70 35.66
CA SER A 285 -45.32 -49.84 35.98
C SER A 285 -44.52 -50.26 34.76
N PHE A 286 -44.99 -51.26 34.02
CA PHE A 286 -44.37 -51.69 32.78
C PHE A 286 -44.38 -50.54 31.71
N MET A 287 -45.49 -49.85 31.58
CA MET A 287 -45.62 -48.72 30.65
C MET A 287 -44.64 -47.61 30.97
N CYS A 288 -44.50 -47.17 32.22
CA CYS A 288 -43.53 -46.18 32.64
C CYS A 288 -42.07 -46.61 32.37
N ALA A 289 -41.71 -47.85 32.72
CA ALA A 289 -40.41 -48.45 32.46
C ALA A 289 -40.10 -48.49 30.95
N ASN A 290 -41.09 -48.85 30.13
CA ASN A 290 -40.96 -48.90 28.69
C ASN A 290 -40.76 -47.51 28.08
N TYR A 291 -41.45 -46.49 28.60
CA TYR A 291 -41.16 -45.05 28.16
C TYR A 291 -39.81 -44.61 28.55
N ILE A 292 -39.31 -44.88 29.76
CA ILE A 292 -37.94 -44.53 30.19
C ILE A 292 -36.91 -45.21 29.28
N TYR A 293 -37.13 -46.52 29.00
CA TYR A 293 -36.22 -47.25 28.10
C TYR A 293 -36.18 -46.64 26.68
N THR A 294 -37.40 -46.40 26.14
CA THR A 294 -37.54 -45.88 24.77
C THR A 294 -36.89 -44.48 24.61
N GLU A 295 -37.14 -43.55 25.56
CA GLU A 295 -36.54 -42.24 25.52
C GLU A 295 -35.03 -42.29 25.82
N GLY A 296 -34.54 -43.20 26.66
CA GLY A 296 -33.11 -43.45 26.86
C GLY A 296 -32.41 -43.93 25.60
N ARG A 297 -33.01 -44.90 24.87
CA ARG A 297 -32.51 -45.39 23.57
C ARG A 297 -32.50 -44.28 22.50
N ARG A 298 -33.51 -43.39 22.53
CA ARG A 298 -33.56 -42.22 21.64
C ARG A 298 -32.42 -41.25 21.91
N LEU A 299 -32.11 -40.95 23.17
CA LEU A 299 -31.01 -40.11 23.58
C LEU A 299 -29.64 -40.70 23.17
N GLU A 300 -29.46 -42.01 23.37
CA GLU A 300 -28.26 -42.72 22.92
C GLU A 300 -28.06 -42.59 21.42
N THR A 301 -29.09 -42.87 20.62
CA THR A 301 -29.03 -42.74 19.15
C THR A 301 -28.72 -41.31 18.71
N MET A 302 -29.33 -40.30 19.37
CA MET A 302 -29.09 -38.90 19.09
C MET A 302 -27.65 -38.47 19.42
N SER A 303 -27.12 -38.97 20.55
CA SER A 303 -25.73 -38.68 20.96
C SER A 303 -24.70 -39.28 19.99
N LEU A 304 -24.93 -40.54 19.55
CA LEU A 304 -24.05 -41.19 18.57
C LEU A 304 -24.08 -40.47 17.22
N ARG A 305 -25.23 -40.09 16.69
CA ARG A 305 -25.35 -39.34 15.44
C ARG A 305 -24.70 -37.94 15.53
N LEU A 306 -24.80 -37.27 16.70
CA LEU A 306 -24.12 -36.03 16.93
C LEU A 306 -22.60 -36.21 16.90
N LEU A 307 -22.10 -37.28 17.53
CA LEU A 307 -20.69 -37.62 17.51
C LEU A 307 -20.22 -37.89 16.08
N ASP A 308 -21.01 -38.60 15.28
CA ASP A 308 -20.71 -38.85 13.86
C ASP A 308 -20.55 -37.53 13.09
N ILE A 309 -21.46 -36.56 13.25
CA ILE A 309 -21.36 -35.23 12.61
C ILE A 309 -20.09 -34.50 13.05
N ILE A 310 -19.75 -34.49 14.35
CA ILE A 310 -18.57 -33.78 14.89
C ILE A 310 -17.26 -34.42 14.41
N VAL A 311 -17.23 -35.76 14.39
CA VAL A 311 -16.04 -36.50 13.94
C VAL A 311 -15.86 -36.31 12.44
N THR A 312 -16.92 -36.44 11.65
CA THR A 312 -16.87 -36.25 10.19
C THR A 312 -16.35 -34.86 9.81
N LYS A 313 -16.73 -33.79 10.51
CA LYS A 313 -16.23 -32.44 10.28
C LYS A 313 -14.71 -32.28 10.49
N ARG A 314 -14.08 -33.17 11.25
CA ARG A 314 -12.65 -33.09 11.62
C ARG A 314 -11.79 -34.16 10.97
N GLN A 315 -12.41 -35.14 10.29
CA GLN A 315 -11.73 -36.29 9.74
C GLN A 315 -11.17 -35.95 8.34
N GLU A 316 -9.93 -36.31 8.10
CA GLU A 316 -9.39 -36.41 6.74
C GLU A 316 -9.97 -37.67 6.13
N ILE A 317 -10.67 -37.59 4.98
CA ILE A 317 -11.29 -38.69 4.31
C ILE A 317 -10.26 -39.49 3.49
N GLU A 318 -10.33 -40.81 3.56
CA GLU A 318 -9.54 -41.69 2.69
C GLU A 318 -10.33 -42.01 1.43
N LEU A 319 -10.11 -41.22 0.38
CA LEU A 319 -10.68 -41.45 -0.94
C LEU A 319 -10.02 -42.66 -1.61
N GLN A 320 -10.78 -43.73 -1.85
CA GLN A 320 -10.36 -44.95 -2.52
C GLN A 320 -11.23 -45.19 -3.75
N MET A 321 -10.68 -45.92 -4.75
CA MET A 321 -11.48 -46.37 -5.89
C MET A 321 -12.40 -47.51 -5.45
N VAL A 322 -13.69 -47.27 -5.47
CA VAL A 322 -14.75 -48.18 -5.02
C VAL A 322 -15.66 -48.51 -6.20
N SER A 323 -15.97 -49.79 -6.40
CA SER A 323 -16.96 -50.20 -7.40
C SER A 323 -18.38 -49.78 -6.99
N ALA A 324 -19.12 -49.14 -7.91
CA ALA A 324 -20.54 -48.86 -7.70
C ALA A 324 -21.33 -50.13 -7.32
N GLU A 325 -21.09 -51.22 -8.03
CA GLU A 325 -21.71 -52.53 -7.75
C GLU A 325 -21.53 -52.93 -6.29
N SER A 326 -20.35 -52.75 -5.69
CA SER A 326 -20.09 -53.11 -4.29
C SER A 326 -20.93 -52.29 -3.31
N LEU A 327 -21.24 -51.06 -3.61
CA LEU A 327 -22.13 -50.20 -2.80
C LEU A 327 -23.58 -50.66 -2.93
N PHE A 328 -24.05 -50.92 -4.15
CA PHE A 328 -25.41 -51.39 -4.41
C PHE A 328 -25.61 -52.79 -3.87
N PHE A 329 -24.66 -53.71 -3.99
CA PHE A 329 -24.75 -55.04 -3.40
C PHE A 329 -24.88 -54.99 -1.87
N TYR A 330 -24.11 -54.14 -1.22
CA TYR A 330 -24.21 -53.92 0.23
C TYR A 330 -25.60 -53.43 0.64
N LEU A 331 -26.19 -52.49 -0.09
CA LEU A 331 -27.53 -51.96 0.17
C LEU A 331 -28.60 -53.04 -0.08
N TYR A 332 -28.46 -53.80 -1.18
CA TYR A 332 -29.38 -54.92 -1.49
C TYR A 332 -29.40 -55.96 -0.37
N ASP A 333 -28.24 -56.41 0.10
CA ASP A 333 -28.15 -57.39 1.20
C ASP A 333 -28.79 -56.87 2.50
N MET A 334 -28.58 -55.59 2.83
CA MET A 334 -29.14 -54.96 4.03
C MET A 334 -30.67 -54.79 3.95
N TYR A 335 -31.22 -54.45 2.79
CA TYR A 335 -32.62 -54.08 2.63
C TYR A 335 -33.49 -55.21 2.04
N ALA A 336 -32.95 -56.23 1.40
CA ALA A 336 -33.68 -57.38 0.85
C ALA A 336 -34.48 -58.15 1.89
N ALA A 337 -34.06 -58.19 3.15
CA ALA A 337 -34.74 -58.80 4.26
C ALA A 337 -35.95 -58.00 4.83
N LYS A 338 -36.02 -56.67 4.47
CA LYS A 338 -37.10 -55.76 4.91
C LYS A 338 -38.37 -56.00 4.05
N LYS A 339 -39.19 -57.05 4.37
CA LYS A 339 -40.39 -57.46 3.63
C LYS A 339 -41.50 -56.37 3.51
N ASN A 340 -41.32 -55.19 4.13
CA ASN A 340 -42.37 -54.18 4.19
C ASN A 340 -42.27 -53.11 3.12
N MET A 341 -41.29 -53.17 2.21
CA MET A 341 -41.11 -52.24 1.14
C MET A 341 -40.67 -52.96 -0.14
N ASP A 342 -40.94 -52.35 -1.31
CA ASP A 342 -40.57 -52.87 -2.62
C ASP A 342 -39.38 -52.04 -3.15
N PHE A 343 -38.14 -52.58 -3.01
CA PHE A 343 -36.91 -51.90 -3.41
C PHE A 343 -36.52 -52.30 -4.82
N HIS A 344 -36.32 -51.29 -5.68
CA HIS A 344 -35.82 -51.47 -7.04
C HIS A 344 -34.44 -50.83 -7.13
N PHE A 345 -33.39 -51.62 -7.42
CA PHE A 345 -32.02 -51.19 -7.58
C PHE A 345 -31.64 -51.23 -9.06
N THR A 346 -31.24 -50.08 -9.61
CA THR A 346 -30.75 -49.97 -10.98
C THR A 346 -29.41 -49.22 -10.95
N TYR A 347 -28.36 -49.78 -11.54
CA TYR A 347 -27.07 -49.12 -11.52
C TYR A 347 -26.22 -49.49 -12.73
N ASP A 348 -25.39 -48.51 -13.16
CA ASP A 348 -24.34 -48.68 -14.13
C ASP A 348 -23.07 -49.15 -13.42
N GLU A 349 -22.33 -50.06 -14.06
CA GLU A 349 -21.00 -50.46 -13.57
C GLU A 349 -20.04 -49.28 -13.65
N GLY A 350 -19.24 -49.02 -12.59
CA GLY A 350 -18.28 -47.95 -12.58
C GLY A 350 -17.40 -47.95 -11.33
N MET A 351 -16.22 -47.37 -11.47
CA MET A 351 -15.29 -47.12 -10.36
C MET A 351 -15.44 -45.70 -9.91
N ILE A 352 -15.66 -45.46 -8.65
CA ILE A 352 -15.97 -44.15 -8.04
C ILE A 352 -14.91 -43.89 -6.97
N ARG A 353 -14.33 -42.70 -6.94
CA ARG A 353 -13.40 -42.31 -5.89
C ARG A 353 -14.15 -41.74 -4.69
N CYS A 354 -14.23 -42.49 -3.63
CA CYS A 354 -14.95 -42.10 -2.42
C CYS A 354 -14.44 -42.84 -1.17
N ASP A 355 -14.83 -42.35 0.00
CA ASP A 355 -14.82 -43.18 1.23
C ASP A 355 -16.07 -44.06 1.26
N ALA A 356 -15.86 -45.35 1.05
CA ALA A 356 -16.95 -46.32 0.96
C ALA A 356 -17.83 -46.35 2.22
N SER A 357 -17.26 -46.16 3.40
CA SER A 357 -17.99 -46.24 4.67
C SER A 357 -18.91 -45.02 4.85
N LEU A 358 -18.40 -43.84 4.49
CA LEU A 358 -19.17 -42.60 4.56
C LEU A 358 -20.29 -42.57 3.51
N ILE A 359 -20.01 -42.98 2.27
CA ILE A 359 -21.04 -43.02 1.20
C ILE A 359 -22.12 -44.07 1.53
N LYS A 360 -21.77 -45.25 2.07
CA LYS A 360 -22.73 -46.18 2.58
C LYS A 360 -23.62 -45.56 3.65
N SER A 361 -23.05 -44.77 4.56
CA SER A 361 -23.82 -44.06 5.60
C SER A 361 -24.82 -43.08 4.99
N VAL A 362 -24.42 -42.32 3.93
CA VAL A 362 -25.33 -41.45 3.19
C VAL A 362 -26.49 -42.22 2.61
N LEU A 363 -26.22 -43.28 1.84
CA LEU A 363 -27.22 -44.07 1.15
C LEU A 363 -28.19 -44.74 2.13
N ILE A 364 -27.69 -45.25 3.26
CA ILE A 364 -28.52 -45.82 4.34
C ILE A 364 -29.44 -44.76 4.94
N ASN A 365 -28.91 -43.54 5.22
CA ASN A 365 -29.75 -42.47 5.76
C ASN A 365 -30.84 -42.03 4.77
N LEU A 366 -30.56 -41.98 3.48
CA LEU A 366 -31.53 -41.64 2.44
C LEU A 366 -32.60 -42.72 2.31
N LEU A 367 -32.20 -44.01 2.30
CA LEU A 367 -33.13 -45.18 2.26
C LEU A 367 -34.00 -45.26 3.51
N ASP A 368 -33.42 -45.04 4.69
CA ASP A 368 -34.21 -45.03 5.93
C ASP A 368 -35.25 -43.87 5.97
N ASN A 369 -34.88 -42.70 5.38
CA ASN A 369 -35.82 -41.59 5.23
C ASN A 369 -36.95 -41.94 4.24
N ALA A 370 -36.62 -42.54 3.09
CA ALA A 370 -37.59 -43.00 2.10
C ALA A 370 -38.57 -44.01 2.71
N CYS A 371 -38.07 -44.99 3.49
CA CYS A 371 -38.91 -45.95 4.21
C CYS A 371 -39.84 -45.28 5.23
N LYS A 372 -39.38 -44.22 5.91
CA LYS A 372 -40.20 -43.49 6.90
C LYS A 372 -41.27 -42.63 6.24
N ALA A 373 -41.00 -42.09 5.06
CA ALA A 373 -41.91 -41.23 4.31
C ALA A 373 -43.00 -42.01 3.58
N SER A 374 -42.78 -43.29 3.29
CA SER A 374 -43.65 -44.15 2.49
C SER A 374 -44.56 -45.02 3.33
N GLU A 375 -45.65 -45.51 2.74
CA GLU A 375 -46.51 -46.50 3.34
C GLU A 375 -45.93 -47.91 3.17
N PRO A 376 -46.24 -48.87 4.05
CA PRO A 376 -45.81 -50.24 3.89
C PRO A 376 -46.26 -50.86 2.55
N GLY A 377 -45.32 -51.48 1.83
CA GLY A 377 -45.53 -52.04 0.50
C GLY A 377 -45.29 -51.01 -0.67
N SER A 378 -44.97 -49.79 -0.36
CA SER A 378 -44.63 -48.80 -1.38
C SER A 378 -43.27 -49.10 -2.05
N ARG A 379 -43.15 -48.68 -3.32
CA ARG A 379 -41.92 -48.77 -4.11
C ARG A 379 -40.92 -47.72 -3.69
N ILE A 380 -39.64 -48.07 -3.66
CA ILE A 380 -38.48 -47.18 -3.49
C ILE A 380 -37.47 -47.52 -4.59
N ASP A 381 -37.17 -46.54 -5.44
CA ASP A 381 -36.15 -46.68 -6.49
C ASP A 381 -34.80 -46.16 -6.00
N VAL A 382 -33.76 -46.94 -6.26
CA VAL A 382 -32.37 -46.63 -5.91
C VAL A 382 -31.55 -46.75 -7.17
N ASP A 383 -31.19 -45.60 -7.76
CA ASP A 383 -30.53 -45.60 -9.04
C ASP A 383 -29.10 -45.07 -8.91
N GLY A 384 -28.19 -45.62 -9.73
CA GLY A 384 -26.84 -45.18 -9.89
C GLY A 384 -26.45 -45.18 -11.36
N TYR A 385 -26.04 -44.02 -11.86
CA TYR A 385 -25.64 -43.89 -13.26
C TYR A 385 -24.56 -42.85 -13.48
N ALA A 386 -23.76 -43.09 -14.52
CA ALA A 386 -22.72 -42.14 -14.90
C ALA A 386 -23.33 -40.92 -15.58
N VAL A 387 -22.81 -39.74 -15.20
CA VAL A 387 -23.11 -38.47 -15.81
C VAL A 387 -21.82 -37.76 -16.22
N SER A 388 -21.89 -36.67 -17.01
CA SER A 388 -20.72 -35.94 -17.49
C SER A 388 -19.83 -35.45 -16.34
N GLU A 389 -20.41 -35.10 -15.22
CA GLU A 389 -19.74 -34.48 -14.05
C GLU A 389 -19.25 -35.51 -13.03
N GLY A 390 -19.75 -36.75 -13.04
CA GLY A 390 -19.43 -37.72 -12.02
C GLY A 390 -20.33 -38.96 -12.10
N TYR A 391 -20.44 -39.64 -10.98
CA TYR A 391 -21.40 -40.75 -10.80
C TYR A 391 -22.54 -40.28 -9.91
N ARG A 392 -23.79 -40.31 -10.44
CA ARG A 392 -24.98 -39.86 -9.76
C ARG A 392 -25.63 -41.05 -9.00
N PHE A 393 -25.93 -40.84 -7.73
CA PHE A 393 -26.79 -41.68 -6.93
C PHE A 393 -28.13 -40.98 -6.73
N SER A 394 -29.21 -41.70 -6.81
CA SER A 394 -30.54 -41.19 -6.46
C SER A 394 -31.34 -42.21 -5.64
N VAL A 395 -32.12 -41.71 -4.68
CA VAL A 395 -33.08 -42.49 -3.89
C VAL A 395 -34.42 -41.79 -4.01
N LYS A 396 -35.37 -42.44 -4.64
CA LYS A 396 -36.71 -41.91 -4.88
C LYS A 396 -37.76 -42.70 -4.11
N ASP A 397 -38.53 -41.98 -3.32
CA ASP A 397 -39.72 -42.51 -2.64
C ASP A 397 -41.00 -41.97 -3.28
N TYR A 398 -42.11 -42.68 -3.10
CA TYR A 398 -43.46 -42.31 -3.53
C TYR A 398 -44.35 -42.02 -2.31
N GLY A 399 -43.76 -41.42 -1.29
CA GLY A 399 -44.41 -41.13 -0.01
C GLY A 399 -45.15 -39.80 0.04
N VAL A 400 -45.17 -39.20 1.21
CA VAL A 400 -45.94 -37.97 1.51
C VAL A 400 -45.39 -36.73 0.81
N GLY A 401 -44.14 -36.75 0.34
CA GLY A 401 -43.46 -35.58 -0.24
C GLY A 401 -43.22 -34.45 0.77
N ILE A 402 -42.58 -33.38 0.30
CA ILE A 402 -42.12 -32.24 1.09
C ILE A 402 -42.59 -30.96 0.40
N GLN A 403 -43.05 -29.97 1.17
CA GLN A 403 -43.40 -28.65 0.63
C GLN A 403 -42.16 -27.89 0.20
N GLU A 404 -42.26 -27.16 -0.90
CA GLU A 404 -41.11 -26.39 -1.47
C GLU A 404 -40.44 -25.48 -0.44
N GLU A 405 -41.21 -24.81 0.42
CA GLU A 405 -40.72 -23.94 1.49
C GLU A 405 -39.89 -24.66 2.57
N GLU A 406 -40.00 -25.97 2.64
CA GLU A 406 -39.35 -26.81 3.65
C GLU A 406 -38.07 -27.48 3.11
N VAL A 407 -37.96 -27.67 1.79
CA VAL A 407 -36.86 -28.40 1.14
C VAL A 407 -35.48 -27.90 1.57
N TYR A 408 -35.27 -26.56 1.64
CA TYR A 408 -34.01 -25.98 2.05
C TYR A 408 -33.74 -26.03 3.57
N LYS A 409 -34.76 -26.41 4.38
CA LYS A 409 -34.63 -26.49 5.84
C LYS A 409 -34.31 -27.90 6.33
N ILE A 410 -34.76 -28.97 5.57
CA ILE A 410 -34.65 -30.34 6.03
C ILE A 410 -33.25 -30.89 6.16
N THR A 411 -32.24 -30.23 5.53
CA THR A 411 -30.82 -30.56 5.70
C THR A 411 -30.24 -29.92 6.95
N LYS A 412 -30.94 -28.94 7.59
CA LYS A 412 -30.50 -28.38 8.86
C LYS A 412 -30.63 -29.37 9.99
N ALA A 413 -29.60 -29.45 10.84
CA ALA A 413 -29.63 -30.35 11.99
C ALA A 413 -30.83 -30.07 12.91
N PHE A 414 -31.47 -31.14 13.39
CA PHE A 414 -32.66 -31.12 14.26
C PHE A 414 -33.93 -30.56 13.61
N TYR A 415 -33.91 -30.27 12.28
CA TYR A 415 -35.11 -29.82 11.60
C TYR A 415 -36.02 -31.00 11.23
N MET A 416 -37.32 -30.85 11.45
CA MET A 416 -38.35 -31.85 11.14
C MET A 416 -39.61 -31.15 10.67
N VAL A 417 -40.15 -31.56 9.51
CA VAL A 417 -41.38 -31.00 8.92
C VAL A 417 -42.60 -31.29 9.84
N ASP A 418 -42.70 -32.47 10.41
CA ASP A 418 -43.75 -32.84 11.34
C ASP A 418 -43.18 -33.49 12.62
N LYS A 419 -43.13 -32.70 13.71
CA LYS A 419 -42.62 -33.13 15.02
C LYS A 419 -43.48 -34.21 15.68
N SER A 420 -44.73 -34.36 15.31
CA SER A 420 -45.66 -35.33 15.93
C SER A 420 -45.51 -36.72 15.34
N ARG A 421 -45.40 -36.83 14.02
CA ARG A 421 -45.21 -38.10 13.30
C ARG A 421 -43.81 -38.67 13.45
N SER A 422 -42.79 -37.77 13.49
CA SER A 422 -41.40 -38.19 13.58
C SER A 422 -41.02 -38.70 14.98
N ARG A 423 -41.68 -38.23 16.06
CA ARG A 423 -41.48 -38.77 17.41
C ARG A 423 -41.88 -40.26 17.53
N SER A 424 -42.93 -40.68 16.87
CA SER A 424 -43.34 -42.08 16.86
C SER A 424 -42.45 -43.02 16.04
N ARG A 425 -41.61 -42.43 15.13
CA ARG A 425 -40.72 -43.18 14.21
C ARG A 425 -39.22 -42.97 14.50
N ASN A 426 -38.86 -42.53 15.72
CA ASN A 426 -37.47 -42.37 16.21
C ASN A 426 -36.53 -41.49 15.32
N GLY A 427 -37.02 -40.42 14.73
CA GLY A 427 -36.19 -39.47 13.95
C GLY A 427 -35.66 -38.33 14.79
N ALA A 428 -34.33 -38.09 14.85
CA ALA A 428 -33.71 -36.99 15.56
C ALA A 428 -33.47 -35.77 14.67
N GLY A 429 -33.83 -35.78 13.39
CA GLY A 429 -33.54 -34.70 12.43
C GLY A 429 -32.05 -34.48 12.14
N LEU A 430 -31.20 -35.49 12.37
CA LEU A 430 -29.74 -35.40 12.17
C LEU A 430 -29.26 -36.15 10.92
N GLY A 431 -30.10 -37.05 10.33
CA GLY A 431 -29.64 -37.90 9.22
C GLY A 431 -29.27 -37.14 7.95
N LEU A 432 -30.14 -36.22 7.52
CA LEU A 432 -29.86 -35.40 6.32
C LEU A 432 -28.74 -34.41 6.56
N ALA A 433 -28.61 -33.87 7.77
CA ALA A 433 -27.46 -33.00 8.12
C ALA A 433 -26.14 -33.77 8.06
N LEU A 434 -26.11 -35.05 8.51
CA LEU A 434 -24.93 -35.91 8.36
C LEU A 434 -24.64 -36.21 6.88
N CYS A 435 -25.67 -36.45 6.05
CA CYS A 435 -25.50 -36.64 4.62
C CYS A 435 -24.86 -35.42 3.96
N GLU A 436 -25.32 -34.19 4.27
CA GLU A 436 -24.76 -32.95 3.74
C GLU A 436 -23.26 -32.80 4.12
N GLU A 437 -22.90 -33.04 5.38
CA GLU A 437 -21.50 -32.94 5.83
C GLU A 437 -20.60 -33.99 5.14
N ILE A 438 -21.05 -35.22 4.98
CA ILE A 438 -20.29 -36.25 4.25
C ILE A 438 -20.12 -35.88 2.78
N LEU A 439 -21.18 -35.39 2.14
CA LEU A 439 -21.14 -35.01 0.74
C LEU A 439 -20.25 -33.79 0.50
N LEU A 440 -20.25 -32.83 1.41
CA LEU A 440 -19.30 -31.68 1.34
C LEU A 440 -17.83 -32.13 1.38
N LEU A 441 -17.50 -33.13 2.20
CA LEU A 441 -16.15 -33.71 2.21
C LEU A 441 -15.79 -34.39 0.88
N HIS A 442 -16.78 -34.92 0.16
CA HIS A 442 -16.61 -35.52 -1.17
C HIS A 442 -16.77 -34.51 -2.32
N HIS A 443 -16.74 -33.19 -2.03
CA HIS A 443 -16.96 -32.11 -3.02
C HIS A 443 -18.31 -32.25 -3.76
N SER A 444 -19.32 -32.77 -3.09
CA SER A 444 -20.67 -33.03 -3.58
C SER A 444 -21.71 -32.28 -2.75
N ARG A 445 -22.92 -32.24 -3.22
CA ARG A 445 -24.08 -31.68 -2.50
C ARG A 445 -25.30 -32.57 -2.66
N LEU A 446 -26.20 -32.52 -1.69
CA LEU A 446 -27.49 -33.20 -1.77
C LEU A 446 -28.48 -32.37 -2.58
N GLU A 447 -28.97 -32.92 -3.68
CA GLU A 447 -30.03 -32.36 -4.50
C GLU A 447 -31.36 -33.01 -4.08
N ILE A 448 -32.41 -32.20 -3.93
CA ILE A 448 -33.70 -32.66 -3.41
C ILE A 448 -34.80 -32.14 -4.33
N GLU A 449 -35.53 -33.09 -4.92
CA GLU A 449 -36.73 -32.82 -5.71
C GLU A 449 -37.92 -33.47 -5.00
N SER A 450 -38.92 -32.69 -4.64
CA SER A 450 -40.08 -33.24 -3.92
C SER A 450 -41.34 -32.46 -4.24
N GLU A 451 -42.47 -33.22 -4.29
CA GLU A 451 -43.79 -32.64 -4.48
C GLU A 451 -44.75 -33.30 -3.45
N PRO A 452 -45.52 -32.50 -2.70
CA PRO A 452 -46.47 -33.02 -1.73
C PRO A 452 -47.45 -34.02 -2.33
N GLY A 453 -47.52 -35.21 -1.72
CA GLY A 453 -48.39 -36.35 -2.16
C GLY A 453 -47.86 -37.15 -3.35
N LYS A 454 -46.69 -36.81 -3.92
CA LYS A 454 -46.07 -37.58 -5.00
C LYS A 454 -44.76 -38.25 -4.61
N GLY A 455 -44.17 -37.85 -3.46
CA GLY A 455 -42.92 -38.40 -2.97
C GLY A 455 -41.75 -37.45 -3.12
N SER A 456 -40.54 -37.96 -2.83
CA SER A 456 -39.30 -37.20 -2.90
C SER A 456 -38.20 -37.99 -3.62
N CYS A 457 -37.30 -37.27 -4.28
CA CYS A 457 -36.08 -37.79 -4.87
C CYS A 457 -34.88 -37.05 -4.27
N PHE A 458 -34.02 -37.81 -3.60
CA PHE A 458 -32.76 -37.31 -3.07
C PHE A 458 -31.64 -37.83 -3.94
N SER A 459 -30.82 -36.93 -4.51
CA SER A 459 -29.70 -37.29 -5.38
C SER A 459 -28.44 -36.52 -5.07
N PHE A 460 -27.28 -37.10 -5.44
CA PHE A 460 -25.99 -36.46 -5.36
C PHE A 460 -25.03 -36.99 -6.42
N VAL A 461 -24.03 -36.22 -6.78
CA VAL A 461 -23.04 -36.61 -7.79
C VAL A 461 -21.66 -36.64 -7.15
N LEU A 462 -20.98 -37.80 -7.20
CA LEU A 462 -19.57 -37.91 -6.82
C LEU A 462 -18.72 -37.56 -8.05
N PRO A 463 -17.90 -36.49 -8.02
CA PRO A 463 -17.23 -35.97 -9.20
C PRO A 463 -16.11 -36.91 -9.66
N TRP A 464 -15.85 -36.94 -10.98
CA TRP A 464 -14.63 -37.53 -11.55
C TRP A 464 -13.41 -36.66 -11.26
N GLU A 465 -12.29 -37.25 -10.85
CA GLU A 465 -11.08 -36.48 -10.53
C GLU A 465 -10.35 -35.94 -11.80
N ASP A 466 -10.40 -36.70 -12.93
CA ASP A 466 -9.69 -36.40 -14.18
C ASP A 466 -10.62 -36.31 -15.42
N GLY A 467 -11.88 -35.99 -15.22
CA GLY A 467 -12.90 -36.03 -16.26
C GLY A 467 -13.45 -37.46 -16.48
N ALA A 468 -14.60 -37.58 -17.19
CA ALA A 468 -15.26 -38.84 -17.43
C ALA A 468 -14.29 -39.88 -18.02
N PRO A 469 -14.26 -41.13 -17.51
CA PRO A 469 -13.47 -42.22 -18.12
C PRO A 469 -13.75 -42.35 -19.62
N ALA A 470 -12.75 -42.72 -20.40
CA ALA A 470 -12.85 -42.80 -21.86
C ALA A 470 -14.04 -43.65 -22.37
N ALA A 471 -14.48 -44.66 -21.58
CA ALA A 471 -15.63 -45.46 -21.88
C ALA A 471 -16.97 -44.68 -21.86
N TRP A 472 -17.07 -43.53 -21.22
CA TRP A 472 -18.27 -42.72 -21.03
C TRP A 472 -18.30 -41.45 -21.90
N ARG A 473 -17.23 -41.17 -22.70
CA ARG A 473 -17.16 -40.02 -23.59
C ARG A 473 -17.81 -40.20 -24.96
N SER A 474 -18.37 -41.40 -25.24
CA SER A 474 -18.73 -41.78 -26.59
C SER A 474 -20.23 -41.77 -26.94
N ASP A 475 -21.17 -41.39 -26.06
CA ASP A 475 -22.61 -41.45 -26.42
C ASP A 475 -23.37 -40.11 -26.38
N GLY A 476 -22.65 -38.97 -26.59
CA GLY A 476 -23.25 -37.64 -26.67
C GLY A 476 -23.38 -37.04 -28.05
N GLU A 477 -22.90 -37.70 -29.14
CA GLU A 477 -23.03 -37.22 -30.54
C GLU A 477 -23.55 -38.31 -31.45
N GLY A 478 -24.89 -38.50 -31.50
CA GLY A 478 -25.50 -39.50 -32.37
C GLY A 478 -27.02 -39.32 -32.51
N GLY A 479 -27.50 -38.11 -32.61
CA GLY A 479 -28.85 -37.78 -33.03
C GLY A 479 -28.87 -37.28 -34.44
N GLY A 480 -28.52 -38.13 -35.42
CA GLY A 480 -28.69 -37.88 -36.84
C GLY A 480 -30.10 -38.24 -37.24
N GLU A 481 -30.75 -37.32 -37.96
CA GLU A 481 -31.98 -37.47 -38.72
C GLU A 481 -32.11 -38.79 -39.50
N VAL A 482 -33.24 -39.44 -39.35
CA VAL A 482 -34.12 -39.86 -40.48
C VAL A 482 -35.57 -39.80 -40.01
#